data_a53ee764cd94b43fb78de7daca4f7fcf
#
_entry.id   a53ee764cd94b43fb78de7daca4f7fcf
#
_cell.length_a   1.000
_cell.length_b   1.000
_cell.length_c   1.000
_cell.angle_alpha   90.00
_cell.angle_beta   90.00
_cell.angle_gamma   90.00
#
_symmetry.space_group_name_H-M   'P 1'
#
loop_
_entity.id
_entity.type
_entity.pdbx_description
1 polymer ?
#
loop_
_entity_poly.entity_id
_entity_poly.type
_entity_poly.pdbx_seq_one_letter_code
_entity_poly.pdbx_strand_id
1 'polypeptide(L)'
;MDAPNIYNLANFLRAIPDGSKLTVESSMRNVLPINMMGMALGLHVRCGIEDNLWNQSRSAKMTTVEQIEQLVRLSREFGREVATGREAREILQIGVFYDTVEETLAANGFAPNRNGGNQGFLRKVA
;
A
#
# COMPACT_ATOMS: atom_id res chain seq x y z
N MET A 1 -12.41 17.22 -1.49
CA MET A 1 -11.50 16.04 -1.39
C MET A 1 -10.30 16.47 -0.57
N ASP A 2 -10.15 15.92 0.63
CA ASP A 2 -9.15 16.38 1.61
C ASP A 2 -7.71 16.09 1.15
N ALA A 3 -6.78 16.92 1.61
CA ALA A 3 -5.37 16.69 1.39
C ALA A 3 -4.93 15.39 2.10
N PRO A 4 -3.94 14.65 1.56
CA PRO A 4 -3.35 13.54 2.30
C PRO A 4 -2.89 14.03 3.67
N ASN A 5 -3.35 13.39 4.73
CA ASN A 5 -2.90 13.69 6.08
C ASN A 5 -2.71 12.39 6.88
N ILE A 6 -1.81 12.47 7.85
CA ILE A 6 -1.41 11.31 8.65
C ILE A 6 -2.56 10.75 9.50
N TYR A 7 -3.49 11.58 9.92
CA TYR A 7 -4.62 11.14 10.74
C TYR A 7 -5.59 10.28 9.94
N ASN A 8 -5.89 10.68 8.69
CA ASN A 8 -6.74 9.89 7.79
C ASN A 8 -6.08 8.55 7.45
N LEU A 9 -4.77 8.56 7.16
CA LEU A 9 -4.02 7.35 6.92
C LEU A 9 -4.01 6.43 8.15
N ALA A 10 -3.76 6.97 9.34
CA ALA A 10 -3.76 6.20 10.59
C ALA A 10 -5.13 5.58 10.89
N ASN A 11 -6.21 6.31 10.68
CA ASN A 11 -7.57 5.80 10.85
C ASN A 11 -7.89 4.69 9.84
N PHE A 12 -7.46 4.84 8.59
CA PHE A 12 -7.59 3.81 7.59
C PHE A 12 -6.81 2.55 7.99
N LEU A 13 -5.54 2.69 8.41
CA LEU A 13 -4.72 1.56 8.86
C LEU A 13 -5.32 0.80 10.04
N ARG A 14 -5.98 1.51 10.96
CA ARG A 14 -6.68 0.86 12.09
C ARG A 14 -7.91 0.07 11.67
N ALA A 15 -8.49 0.41 10.53
CA ALA A 15 -9.72 -0.23 10.04
C ALA A 15 -9.47 -1.48 9.19
N ILE A 16 -8.26 -1.65 8.65
CA ILE A 16 -7.91 -2.81 7.83
C ILE A 16 -7.53 -4.01 8.71
N PRO A 17 -7.74 -5.26 8.24
CA PRO A 17 -7.34 -6.46 8.95
C PRO A 17 -5.83 -6.53 9.20
N ASP A 18 -5.43 -7.06 10.34
CA ASP A 18 -4.03 -7.32 10.64
C ASP A 18 -3.46 -8.35 9.65
N GLY A 19 -2.20 -8.16 9.24
CA GLY A 19 -1.55 -9.03 8.24
C GLY A 19 -1.80 -8.65 6.79
N SER A 20 -2.69 -7.67 6.51
CA SER A 20 -2.90 -7.18 5.16
C SER A 20 -1.62 -6.60 4.55
N LYS A 21 -1.38 -6.90 3.27
CA LYS A 21 -0.35 -6.24 2.47
C LYS A 21 -0.95 -4.99 1.85
N LEU A 22 -0.45 -3.83 2.25
CA LEU A 22 -1.04 -2.55 1.88
C LEU A 22 -0.11 -1.76 0.96
N THR A 23 -0.66 -1.33 -0.16
CA THR A 23 -0.03 -0.35 -1.06
C THR A 23 -0.80 0.95 -0.99
N VAL A 24 -0.12 2.06 -0.77
CA VAL A 24 -0.73 3.39 -0.74
C VAL A 24 -0.44 4.16 -2.01
N GLU A 25 -1.46 4.90 -2.46
CA GLU A 25 -1.39 5.77 -3.63
C GLU A 25 -2.25 7.02 -3.42
N SER A 26 -2.11 8.01 -4.29
CA SER A 26 -2.97 9.18 -4.35
C SER A 26 -3.19 9.57 -5.80
N SER A 27 -4.43 9.55 -6.25
CA SER A 27 -4.77 9.95 -7.63
C SER A 27 -5.03 11.46 -7.73
N MET A 28 -4.70 12.03 -8.89
CA MET A 28 -4.96 13.43 -9.28
C MET A 28 -4.30 14.48 -8.37
N ARG A 29 -3.37 14.09 -7.50
CA ARG A 29 -2.65 14.95 -6.56
C ARG A 29 -1.16 14.64 -6.59
N ASN A 30 -0.39 15.43 -5.87
CA ASN A 30 1.01 15.07 -5.63
C ASN A 30 1.07 13.78 -4.81
N VAL A 31 1.56 12.71 -5.43
CA VAL A 31 1.64 11.37 -4.80
C VAL A 31 2.77 11.28 -3.79
N LEU A 32 3.78 12.14 -3.88
CA LEU A 32 4.96 12.04 -3.04
C LEU A 32 4.66 12.12 -1.54
N PRO A 33 3.83 13.04 -1.03
CA PRO A 33 3.54 13.10 0.41
C PRO A 33 2.94 11.80 0.96
N ILE A 34 2.00 11.18 0.24
CA ILE A 34 1.40 9.92 0.71
C ILE A 34 2.40 8.76 0.61
N ASN A 35 3.22 8.73 -0.43
CA ASN A 35 4.26 7.71 -0.59
C ASN A 35 5.33 7.83 0.51
N MET A 36 5.73 9.04 0.90
CA MET A 36 6.64 9.26 2.02
C MET A 36 6.05 8.77 3.35
N MET A 37 4.78 9.08 3.61
CA MET A 37 4.08 8.55 4.80
C MET A 37 3.98 7.03 4.75
N GLY A 38 3.67 6.45 3.60
CA GLY A 38 3.63 5.00 3.39
C GLY A 38 4.98 4.34 3.68
N MET A 39 6.06 4.88 3.13
CA MET A 39 7.43 4.38 3.37
C MET A 39 7.82 4.47 4.84
N ALA A 40 7.53 5.59 5.51
CA ALA A 40 7.79 5.76 6.94
C ALA A 40 7.05 4.74 7.82
N LEU A 41 5.85 4.32 7.39
CA LEU A 41 5.03 3.32 8.08
C LEU A 41 5.32 1.88 7.66
N GLY A 42 6.30 1.65 6.79
CA GLY A 42 6.64 0.31 6.34
C GLY A 42 5.71 -0.28 5.27
N LEU A 43 4.87 0.54 4.66
CA LEU A 43 3.92 0.13 3.64
C LEU A 43 4.56 0.07 2.24
N HIS A 44 3.90 -0.60 1.30
CA HIS A 44 4.21 -0.50 -0.11
C HIS A 44 3.66 0.81 -0.69
N VAL A 45 4.31 1.30 -1.73
CA VAL A 45 3.94 2.57 -2.39
C VAL A 45 3.81 2.36 -3.90
N ARG A 46 2.99 3.20 -4.53
CA ARG A 46 2.77 3.20 -5.97
C ARG A 46 2.97 4.61 -6.52
N CYS A 47 3.44 4.69 -7.77
CA CYS A 47 3.47 5.91 -8.55
C CYS A 47 3.30 5.59 -10.04
N GLY A 48 2.88 6.57 -10.81
CA GLY A 48 2.77 6.52 -12.24
C GLY A 48 2.01 7.72 -12.79
N ILE A 49 2.12 7.96 -14.08
CA ILE A 49 1.47 9.10 -14.75
C ILE A 49 -0.07 8.98 -14.78
N GLU A 50 -0.62 7.79 -14.54
CA GLU A 50 -2.05 7.58 -14.36
C GLU A 50 -2.57 8.19 -13.05
N ASP A 51 -1.72 8.33 -12.05
CA ASP A 51 -2.06 8.90 -10.74
C ASP A 51 -1.79 10.41 -10.70
N ASN A 52 -0.65 10.84 -11.21
CA ASN A 52 -0.24 12.24 -11.25
C ASN A 52 0.78 12.50 -12.35
N LEU A 53 0.56 13.56 -13.14
CA LEU A 53 1.45 13.96 -14.23
C LEU A 53 2.55 14.94 -13.82
N TRP A 54 2.45 15.57 -12.65
CA TRP A 54 3.25 16.74 -12.31
C TRP A 54 4.31 16.44 -11.25
N ASN A 55 5.43 17.15 -11.36
CA ASN A 55 6.38 17.24 -10.25
C ASN A 55 5.75 17.94 -9.03
N GLN A 56 6.45 17.95 -7.90
CA GLN A 56 5.93 18.46 -6.64
C GLN A 56 5.57 19.94 -6.68
N SER A 57 6.32 20.74 -7.45
CA SER A 57 6.08 22.17 -7.63
C SER A 57 5.04 22.48 -8.72
N ARG A 58 4.56 21.48 -9.44
CA ARG A 58 3.68 21.61 -10.61
C ARG A 58 4.25 22.46 -11.76
N SER A 59 5.55 22.59 -11.82
CA SER A 59 6.24 23.37 -12.86
C SER A 59 6.54 22.57 -14.13
N ALA A 60 6.63 21.23 -14.02
CA ALA A 60 6.92 20.35 -15.14
C ALA A 60 6.19 19.01 -15.00
N LYS A 61 5.89 18.40 -16.15
CA LYS A 61 5.39 17.02 -16.18
C LYS A 61 6.55 16.05 -15.97
N MET A 62 6.25 14.96 -15.29
CA MET A 62 7.16 13.83 -15.11
C MET A 62 6.70 12.63 -15.92
N THR A 63 7.63 11.82 -16.37
CA THR A 63 7.37 10.50 -16.90
C THR A 63 7.20 9.49 -15.76
N THR A 64 6.61 8.33 -16.02
CA THR A 64 6.54 7.23 -15.06
C THR A 64 7.93 6.80 -14.59
N VAL A 65 8.92 6.78 -15.49
CA VAL A 65 10.30 6.40 -15.15
C VAL A 65 10.91 7.39 -14.15
N GLU A 66 10.79 8.69 -14.38
CA GLU A 66 11.28 9.70 -13.43
C GLU A 66 10.63 9.60 -12.05
N GLN A 67 9.32 9.28 -12.01
CA GLN A 67 8.62 9.05 -10.72
C GLN A 67 9.16 7.81 -10.01
N ILE A 68 9.39 6.70 -10.74
CA ILE A 68 9.96 5.47 -10.18
C ILE A 68 11.37 5.73 -9.66
N GLU A 69 12.23 6.37 -10.44
CA GLU A 69 13.60 6.71 -10.05
C GLU A 69 13.63 7.57 -8.78
N GLN A 70 12.71 8.54 -8.69
CA GLN A 70 12.55 9.36 -7.49
C GLN A 70 12.19 8.51 -6.27
N LEU A 71 11.20 7.60 -6.38
CA LEU A 71 10.80 6.74 -5.27
C LEU A 71 11.88 5.75 -4.86
N VAL A 72 12.61 5.17 -5.82
CA VAL A 72 13.75 4.27 -5.54
C VAL A 72 14.84 5.01 -4.75
N ARG A 73 15.20 6.22 -5.17
CA ARG A 73 16.18 7.04 -4.46
C ARG A 73 15.71 7.34 -3.03
N LEU A 74 14.47 7.81 -2.88
CA LEU A 74 13.91 8.14 -1.56
C LEU A 74 13.78 6.91 -0.66
N SER A 75 13.40 5.75 -1.20
CA SER A 75 13.35 4.49 -0.43
C SER A 75 14.71 4.15 0.18
N ARG A 76 15.80 4.31 -0.57
CA ARG A 76 17.16 4.10 -0.08
C ARG A 76 17.56 5.09 1.01
N GLU A 77 17.16 6.37 0.86
CA GLU A 77 17.39 7.39 1.90
C GLU A 77 16.64 7.05 3.21
N PHE A 78 15.50 6.32 3.12
CA PHE A 78 14.81 5.73 4.28
C PHE A 78 15.46 4.45 4.81
N GLY A 79 16.57 3.99 4.22
CA GLY A 79 17.22 2.73 4.59
C GLY A 79 16.46 1.48 4.15
N ARG A 80 15.64 1.59 3.09
CA ARG A 80 14.82 0.50 2.55
C ARG A 80 15.22 0.20 1.11
N GLU A 81 15.50 -1.06 0.84
CA GLU A 81 15.72 -1.51 -0.53
C GLU A 81 14.42 -1.86 -1.25
N VAL A 82 14.43 -1.68 -2.56
CA VAL A 82 13.31 -2.07 -3.42
C VAL A 82 13.40 -3.57 -3.66
N ALA A 83 12.31 -4.28 -3.36
CA ALA A 83 12.24 -5.72 -3.56
C ALA A 83 12.43 -6.09 -5.06
N THR A 84 13.16 -7.16 -5.31
CA THR A 84 13.21 -7.79 -6.63
C THR A 84 11.84 -8.37 -7.00
N GLY A 85 11.61 -8.65 -8.28
CA GLY A 85 10.36 -9.28 -8.71
C GLY A 85 10.09 -10.64 -8.06
N ARG A 86 11.14 -11.39 -7.67
CA ARG A 86 10.99 -12.64 -6.92
C ARG A 86 10.54 -12.37 -5.49
N GLU A 87 11.26 -11.50 -4.78
CA GLU A 87 10.91 -11.12 -3.40
C GLU A 87 9.52 -10.49 -3.31
N ALA A 88 9.13 -9.66 -4.30
CA ALA A 88 7.79 -9.09 -4.35
C ALA A 88 6.70 -10.17 -4.46
N ARG A 89 6.92 -11.20 -5.28
CA ARG A 89 5.99 -12.34 -5.37
C ARG A 89 5.89 -13.12 -4.06
N GLU A 90 7.01 -13.34 -3.38
CA GLU A 90 7.06 -13.99 -2.07
C GLU A 90 6.32 -13.15 -1.01
N ILE A 91 6.60 -11.85 -0.93
CA ILE A 91 5.95 -10.92 0.00
C ILE A 91 4.43 -10.86 -0.22
N LEU A 92 4.01 -10.80 -1.48
CA LEU A 92 2.60 -10.69 -1.86
C LEU A 92 1.91 -12.06 -1.98
N GLN A 93 2.64 -13.16 -1.78
CA GLN A 93 2.15 -14.54 -1.90
C GLN A 93 1.51 -14.82 -3.29
N ILE A 94 2.03 -14.21 -4.35
CA ILE A 94 1.54 -14.43 -5.71
C ILE A 94 1.87 -15.86 -6.15
N GLY A 95 0.84 -16.60 -6.55
CA GLY A 95 0.94 -18.03 -6.92
C GLY A 95 0.64 -18.99 -5.77
N VAL A 96 0.28 -18.47 -4.58
CA VAL A 96 -0.27 -19.28 -3.49
C VAL A 96 -1.79 -19.27 -3.59
N PHE A 97 -2.40 -20.44 -3.64
CA PHE A 97 -3.84 -20.64 -3.77
C PHE A 97 -4.34 -21.50 -2.63
N TYR A 98 -5.55 -21.24 -2.18
CA TYR A 98 -6.25 -21.98 -1.15
C TYR A 98 -7.60 -22.44 -1.70
N ASP A 99 -8.08 -23.59 -1.28
CA ASP A 99 -9.33 -24.17 -1.78
C ASP A 99 -10.58 -23.47 -1.23
N THR A 100 -10.46 -22.89 -0.02
CA THR A 100 -11.59 -22.22 0.65
C THR A 100 -11.20 -20.82 1.14
N VAL A 101 -12.23 -20.00 1.39
CA VAL A 101 -12.06 -18.67 2.02
C VAL A 101 -11.52 -18.82 3.42
N GLU A 102 -11.99 -19.81 4.17
CA GLU A 102 -11.60 -20.11 5.55
C GLU A 102 -10.10 -20.44 5.64
N GLU A 103 -9.60 -21.25 4.72
CA GLU A 103 -8.16 -21.57 4.61
C GLU A 103 -7.34 -20.31 4.30
N THR A 104 -7.81 -19.47 3.38
CA THR A 104 -7.15 -18.21 3.03
C THR A 104 -7.05 -17.30 4.26
N LEU A 105 -8.14 -17.15 5.01
CA LEU A 105 -8.18 -16.32 6.21
C LEU A 105 -7.25 -16.86 7.29
N ALA A 106 -7.31 -18.18 7.54
CA ALA A 106 -6.47 -18.84 8.53
C ALA A 106 -4.97 -18.72 8.21
N ALA A 107 -4.60 -18.98 6.95
CA ALA A 107 -3.20 -18.91 6.50
C ALA A 107 -2.60 -17.50 6.60
N ASN A 108 -3.43 -16.48 6.42
CA ASN A 108 -3.02 -15.08 6.55
C ASN A 108 -3.21 -14.49 7.95
N GLY A 109 -3.67 -15.29 8.92
CA GLY A 109 -3.89 -14.83 10.28
C GLY A 109 -5.08 -13.89 10.45
N PHE A 110 -5.98 -13.86 9.47
CA PHE A 110 -7.20 -13.06 9.55
C PHE A 110 -8.27 -13.72 10.41
N ALA A 111 -9.14 -12.90 10.96
CA ALA A 111 -10.34 -13.39 11.62
C ALA A 111 -11.31 -14.02 10.59
N PRO A 112 -12.13 -14.99 10.98
CA PRO A 112 -13.16 -15.57 10.11
C PRO A 112 -14.10 -14.50 9.58
N ASN A 113 -14.66 -14.72 8.38
CA ASN A 113 -15.73 -13.90 7.87
C ASN A 113 -16.95 -13.92 8.81
N ARG A 114 -17.63 -12.80 8.89
CA ARG A 114 -18.89 -12.70 9.64
C ARG A 114 -19.97 -13.49 8.92
N ASN A 115 -20.77 -14.23 9.69
CA ASN A 115 -21.98 -14.88 9.18
C ASN A 115 -23.09 -13.84 8.95
N GLY A 116 -23.87 -14.04 7.90
CA GLY A 116 -25.02 -13.19 7.58
C GLY A 116 -24.66 -11.90 6.84
N GLY A 117 -25.57 -10.93 6.79
CA GLY A 117 -25.48 -9.71 5.97
C GLY A 117 -24.32 -8.75 6.28
N ASN A 118 -23.57 -8.98 7.35
CA ASN A 118 -22.37 -8.21 7.68
C ASN A 118 -21.12 -9.01 7.27
N GLN A 119 -20.89 -9.12 6.00
CA GLN A 119 -19.66 -9.71 5.48
C GLN A 119 -18.51 -8.73 5.67
N GLY A 120 -17.37 -9.23 6.09
CA GLY A 120 -16.15 -8.47 6.28
C GLY A 120 -15.23 -9.13 7.29
N PHE A 121 -14.01 -8.67 7.33
CA PHE A 121 -13.01 -9.22 8.23
C PHE A 121 -13.18 -8.66 9.64
N LEU A 122 -13.08 -9.53 10.63
CA LEU A 122 -12.94 -9.12 12.03
C LEU A 122 -11.45 -8.96 12.33
N ARG A 123 -11.06 -7.82 12.85
CA ARG A 123 -9.73 -7.66 13.36
C ARG A 123 -9.53 -8.54 14.60
N LYS A 124 -8.46 -9.34 14.65
CA LYS A 124 -8.06 -9.99 15.90
C LYS A 124 -7.70 -8.88 16.88
N VAL A 125 -8.43 -8.82 17.99
CA VAL A 125 -8.03 -7.99 19.14
C VAL A 125 -6.93 -8.77 19.84
N ALA A 126 -5.75 -8.16 19.94
CA ALA A 126 -4.62 -8.73 20.68
C ALA A 126 -4.94 -8.77 22.18
#